data_fad0a34229d38eefaa750d6c7d00bc60
#
_entry.id   fad0a34229d38eefaa750d6c7d00bc60
#
_cell.length_a   1.000
_cell.length_b   1.000
_cell.length_c   1.000
_cell.angle_alpha   90.00
_cell.angle_beta   90.00
_cell.angle_gamma   90.00
#
_symmetry.space_group_name_H-M   'P 1'
#
loop_
_entity.id
_entity.type
_entity.pdbx_description
1 polymer ?
#
loop_
_entity_poly.entity_id
_entity_poly.type
_entity_poly.pdbx_seq_one_letter_code
_entity_poly.pdbx_strand_id
1 'polypeptide(L)'
;MKLNIDELKLTLLNTSFGEIEAALRNFDIASFDRNGDNILHYYAVAYKSVQAPVENMIQLFIDFGININATQSKMAKRSALHLAVLKKSKDIFDVLLRKGADVNVQDGNGNVPLFNAVFVYSGDDGYFIETLISNGARVDIINNHGVSPKILAERIANYDTRKFF
;
A
#
# COMPACT_ATOMS: atom_id res chain seq x y z
N MET A 1 -30.17 -1.25 -2.92
CA MET A 1 -29.36 -0.15 -3.49
C MET A 1 -27.90 -0.55 -3.27
N LYS A 2 -27.04 -0.46 -4.27
CA LYS A 2 -25.60 -0.75 -4.07
C LYS A 2 -24.98 0.37 -3.23
N LEU A 3 -24.17 0.00 -2.25
CA LEU A 3 -23.42 0.94 -1.41
C LEU A 3 -22.38 1.67 -2.25
N ASN A 4 -22.18 2.96 -2.06
CA ASN A 4 -21.07 3.68 -2.66
C ASN A 4 -19.82 3.63 -1.76
N ILE A 5 -18.65 4.01 -2.30
CA ILE A 5 -17.39 3.87 -1.57
C ILE A 5 -17.28 4.80 -0.35
N ASP A 6 -17.91 5.97 -0.37
CA ASP A 6 -17.88 6.91 0.77
C ASP A 6 -18.76 6.40 1.93
N GLU A 7 -19.87 5.76 1.61
CA GLU A 7 -20.70 5.06 2.62
C GLU A 7 -19.94 3.88 3.23
N LEU A 8 -19.23 3.08 2.41
CA LEU A 8 -18.41 1.99 2.94
C LEU A 8 -17.28 2.49 3.84
N LYS A 9 -16.62 3.59 3.50
CA LYS A 9 -15.60 4.21 4.37
C LYS A 9 -16.16 4.60 5.74
N LEU A 10 -17.36 5.16 5.77
CA LEU A 10 -18.04 5.48 7.03
C LEU A 10 -18.39 4.22 7.84
N THR A 11 -18.81 3.15 7.15
CA THR A 11 -19.05 1.86 7.78
C THR A 11 -17.78 1.31 8.41
N LEU A 12 -16.64 1.33 7.69
CA LEU A 12 -15.34 0.88 8.23
C LEU A 12 -14.95 1.57 9.54
N LEU A 13 -15.28 2.85 9.69
CA LEU A 13 -14.88 3.65 10.85
C LEU A 13 -15.80 3.48 12.07
N ASN A 14 -17.07 3.09 11.85
CA ASN A 14 -18.11 3.24 12.86
C ASN A 14 -18.82 1.95 13.25
N THR A 15 -18.47 0.81 12.63
CA THR A 15 -19.22 -0.43 12.81
C THR A 15 -18.34 -1.64 13.13
N SER A 16 -18.96 -2.73 13.53
CA SER A 16 -18.30 -4.00 13.82
C SER A 16 -17.83 -4.71 12.54
N PHE A 17 -16.91 -5.65 12.68
CA PHE A 17 -16.41 -6.47 11.58
C PHE A 17 -17.53 -7.19 10.80
N GLY A 18 -18.54 -7.74 11.50
CA GLY A 18 -19.68 -8.41 10.86
C GLY A 18 -20.57 -7.46 10.04
N GLU A 19 -20.74 -6.21 10.48
CA GLU A 19 -21.47 -5.20 9.71
C GLU A 19 -20.67 -4.74 8.47
N ILE A 20 -19.35 -4.67 8.57
CA ILE A 20 -18.47 -4.40 7.42
C ILE A 20 -18.62 -5.52 6.40
N GLU A 21 -18.56 -6.79 6.82
CA GLU A 21 -18.76 -7.93 5.93
C GLU A 21 -20.13 -7.88 5.25
N ALA A 22 -21.20 -7.58 6.00
CA ALA A 22 -22.54 -7.44 5.44
C ALA A 22 -22.63 -6.29 4.41
N ALA A 23 -21.96 -5.17 4.68
CA ALA A 23 -21.92 -4.02 3.77
C ALA A 23 -21.20 -4.38 2.44
N LEU A 24 -20.10 -5.13 2.51
CA LEU A 24 -19.35 -5.56 1.33
C LEU A 24 -20.17 -6.44 0.37
N ARG A 25 -21.15 -7.19 0.85
CA ARG A 25 -22.06 -7.98 -0.02
C ARG A 25 -22.85 -7.12 -1.01
N ASN A 26 -23.06 -5.85 -0.69
CA ASN A 26 -23.78 -4.88 -1.50
C ASN A 26 -22.87 -3.81 -2.14
N PHE A 27 -21.56 -4.01 -2.09
CA PHE A 27 -20.57 -3.07 -2.58
C PHE A 27 -19.85 -3.60 -3.82
N ASP A 28 -19.52 -2.72 -4.76
CA ASP A 28 -18.61 -3.04 -5.86
C ASP A 28 -17.17 -2.85 -5.43
N ILE A 29 -16.49 -3.95 -5.07
CA ILE A 29 -15.14 -3.95 -4.54
C ILE A 29 -14.09 -3.36 -5.50
N ALA A 30 -14.38 -3.31 -6.81
CA ALA A 30 -13.52 -2.74 -7.83
C ALA A 30 -13.70 -1.22 -8.00
N SER A 31 -14.68 -0.62 -7.30
CA SER A 31 -14.96 0.81 -7.44
C SER A 31 -13.87 1.70 -6.84
N PHE A 32 -13.79 2.93 -7.37
CA PHE A 32 -12.88 3.96 -6.90
C PHE A 32 -13.66 5.20 -6.45
N ASP A 33 -13.12 5.91 -5.47
CA ASP A 33 -13.65 7.20 -5.05
C ASP A 33 -13.24 8.33 -6.01
N ARG A 34 -13.67 9.56 -5.69
CA ARG A 34 -13.35 10.77 -6.46
C ARG A 34 -11.85 11.07 -6.55
N ASN A 35 -11.04 10.56 -5.61
CA ASN A 35 -9.58 10.73 -5.59
C ASN A 35 -8.86 9.63 -6.37
N GLY A 36 -9.58 8.57 -6.75
CA GLY A 36 -9.04 7.40 -7.42
C GLY A 36 -8.58 6.29 -6.46
N ASP A 37 -8.98 6.35 -5.19
CA ASP A 37 -8.70 5.31 -4.20
C ASP A 37 -9.81 4.25 -4.24
N ASN A 38 -9.42 2.96 -4.28
CA ASN A 38 -10.33 1.88 -3.90
C ASN A 38 -10.33 1.70 -2.36
N ILE A 39 -11.15 0.79 -1.88
CA ILE A 39 -11.29 0.59 -0.43
C ILE A 39 -10.01 0.12 0.26
N LEU A 40 -9.14 -0.63 -0.43
CA LEU A 40 -7.86 -1.08 0.11
C LEU A 40 -6.86 0.08 0.22
N HIS A 41 -6.82 1.00 -0.74
CA HIS A 41 -6.01 2.22 -0.66
C HIS A 41 -6.42 3.07 0.54
N TYR A 42 -7.73 3.30 0.69
CA TYR A 42 -8.26 4.03 1.84
C TYR A 42 -7.89 3.33 3.16
N TYR A 43 -8.09 2.01 3.25
CA TYR A 43 -7.77 1.24 4.44
C TYR A 43 -6.27 1.28 4.78
N ALA A 44 -5.38 1.21 3.79
CA ALA A 44 -3.92 1.29 4.01
C ALA A 44 -3.48 2.59 4.70
N VAL A 45 -4.27 3.65 4.58
CA VAL A 45 -4.00 4.95 5.22
C VAL A 45 -4.76 5.10 6.55
N ALA A 46 -5.99 4.62 6.63
CA ALA A 46 -6.93 4.87 7.73
C ALA A 46 -7.05 3.71 8.74
N TYR A 47 -6.33 2.60 8.58
CA TYR A 47 -6.53 1.35 9.32
C TYR A 47 -6.54 1.50 10.84
N LYS A 48 -5.76 2.43 11.41
CA LYS A 48 -5.72 2.67 12.86
C LYS A 48 -7.06 3.16 13.44
N SER A 49 -7.91 3.70 12.58
CA SER A 49 -9.25 4.16 12.96
C SER A 49 -10.32 3.07 12.82
N VAL A 50 -9.96 1.89 12.28
CA VAL A 50 -10.87 0.76 12.07
C VAL A 50 -10.73 -0.23 13.21
N GLN A 51 -11.85 -0.57 13.88
CA GLN A 51 -11.87 -1.47 15.04
C GLN A 51 -11.90 -2.94 14.61
N ALA A 52 -10.90 -3.37 13.84
CA ALA A 52 -10.75 -4.76 13.42
C ALA A 52 -9.28 -5.10 13.19
N PRO A 53 -8.87 -6.37 13.43
CA PRO A 53 -7.49 -6.81 13.14
C PRO A 53 -7.16 -6.62 11.65
N VAL A 54 -5.98 -6.06 11.37
CA VAL A 54 -5.52 -5.75 10.02
C VAL A 54 -5.52 -6.98 9.12
N GLU A 55 -5.08 -8.13 9.65
CA GLU A 55 -5.06 -9.41 8.93
C GLU A 55 -6.46 -9.80 8.44
N ASN A 56 -7.46 -9.71 9.33
CA ASN A 56 -8.84 -10.09 9.02
C ASN A 56 -9.46 -9.14 7.98
N MET A 57 -9.19 -7.85 8.07
CA MET A 57 -9.72 -6.86 7.13
C MET A 57 -9.15 -7.03 5.73
N ILE A 58 -7.84 -7.22 5.61
CA ILE A 58 -7.22 -7.43 4.29
C ILE A 58 -7.69 -8.76 3.70
N GLN A 59 -7.79 -9.82 4.52
CA GLN A 59 -8.33 -11.10 4.05
C GLN A 59 -9.77 -10.93 3.55
N LEU A 60 -10.60 -10.24 4.31
CA LEU A 60 -11.99 -9.98 3.92
C LEU A 60 -12.08 -9.26 2.57
N PHE A 61 -11.27 -8.23 2.32
CA PHE A 61 -11.25 -7.57 1.02
C PHE A 61 -10.81 -8.51 -0.12
N ILE A 62 -9.84 -9.40 0.14
CA ILE A 62 -9.41 -10.41 -0.83
C ILE A 62 -10.54 -11.40 -1.13
N ASP A 63 -11.25 -11.88 -0.12
CA ASP A 63 -12.37 -12.81 -0.25
C ASP A 63 -13.53 -12.20 -1.06
N PHE A 64 -13.69 -10.88 -1.00
CA PHE A 64 -14.62 -10.13 -1.85
C PHE A 64 -14.06 -9.77 -3.23
N GLY A 65 -12.84 -10.19 -3.56
CA GLY A 65 -12.25 -10.07 -4.90
C GLY A 65 -11.44 -8.80 -5.15
N ILE A 66 -10.98 -8.08 -4.09
CA ILE A 66 -10.07 -6.97 -4.31
C ILE A 66 -8.77 -7.44 -4.99
N ASN A 67 -8.32 -6.73 -6.00
CA ASN A 67 -6.96 -6.92 -6.50
C ASN A 67 -5.98 -6.23 -5.54
N ILE A 68 -5.20 -7.01 -4.80
CA ILE A 68 -4.21 -6.50 -3.82
C ILE A 68 -3.15 -5.61 -4.48
N ASN A 69 -2.89 -5.79 -5.77
CA ASN A 69 -1.94 -5.03 -6.57
C ASN A 69 -2.58 -3.88 -7.36
N ALA A 70 -3.89 -3.64 -7.17
CA ALA A 70 -4.55 -2.52 -7.81
C ALA A 70 -3.83 -1.22 -7.46
N THR A 71 -3.64 -0.37 -8.47
CA THR A 71 -3.14 0.99 -8.28
C THR A 71 -4.30 1.98 -8.27
N GLN A 72 -4.12 3.11 -7.61
CA GLN A 72 -5.05 4.24 -7.68
C GLN A 72 -5.37 4.57 -9.14
N SER A 73 -6.63 4.87 -9.44
CA SER A 73 -7.06 5.18 -10.81
C SER A 73 -6.63 6.59 -11.27
N LYS A 74 -6.25 7.44 -10.32
CA LYS A 74 -5.85 8.84 -10.55
C LYS A 74 -4.55 9.17 -9.81
N MET A 75 -4.05 10.38 -10.01
CA MET A 75 -2.87 10.94 -9.33
C MET A 75 -1.61 10.07 -9.51
N ALA A 76 -0.97 9.73 -8.43
CA ALA A 76 0.30 9.00 -8.44
C ALA A 76 0.17 7.51 -8.77
N LYS A 77 -1.03 6.96 -8.95
CA LYS A 77 -1.28 5.54 -9.26
C LYS A 77 -0.54 4.57 -8.34
N ARG A 78 -0.56 4.83 -7.05
CA ARG A 78 0.10 4.01 -6.04
C ARG A 78 -0.73 2.77 -5.71
N SER A 79 -0.08 1.65 -5.42
CA SER A 79 -0.72 0.49 -4.79
C SER A 79 -0.82 0.69 -3.28
N ALA A 80 -1.60 -0.17 -2.61
CA ALA A 80 -1.69 -0.17 -1.15
C ALA A 80 -0.30 -0.38 -0.49
N LEU A 81 0.58 -1.19 -1.09
CA LEU A 81 1.95 -1.40 -0.59
C LEU A 81 2.79 -0.11 -0.65
N HIS A 82 2.70 0.68 -1.72
CA HIS A 82 3.33 2.01 -1.78
C HIS A 82 2.85 2.93 -0.64
N LEU A 83 1.53 2.94 -0.41
CA LEU A 83 0.95 3.78 0.64
C LEU A 83 1.40 3.33 2.04
N ALA A 84 1.45 2.03 2.30
CA ALA A 84 1.94 1.48 3.57
C ALA A 84 3.39 1.89 3.85
N VAL A 85 4.26 1.84 2.85
CA VAL A 85 5.66 2.30 2.94
C VAL A 85 5.72 3.80 3.22
N LEU A 86 5.02 4.63 2.43
CA LEU A 86 5.02 6.09 2.56
C LEU A 86 4.47 6.57 3.90
N LYS A 87 3.52 5.82 4.48
CA LYS A 87 2.94 6.09 5.82
C LYS A 87 3.72 5.45 6.96
N LYS A 88 4.78 4.69 6.64
CA LYS A 88 5.57 3.91 7.61
C LYS A 88 4.69 2.99 8.48
N SER A 89 3.68 2.39 7.86
CA SER A 89 2.67 1.54 8.53
C SER A 89 3.10 0.08 8.48
N LYS A 90 3.92 -0.36 9.45
CA LYS A 90 4.47 -1.74 9.49
C LYS A 90 3.37 -2.80 9.47
N ASP A 91 2.32 -2.64 10.28
CA ASP A 91 1.24 -3.64 10.39
C ASP A 91 0.57 -3.94 9.03
N ILE A 92 0.18 -2.88 8.29
CA ILE A 92 -0.41 -3.02 6.95
C ILE A 92 0.62 -3.59 5.96
N PHE A 93 1.84 -3.07 5.99
CA PHE A 93 2.92 -3.49 5.11
C PHE A 93 3.19 -4.99 5.22
N ASP A 94 3.33 -5.50 6.44
CA ASP A 94 3.61 -6.91 6.69
C ASP A 94 2.46 -7.82 6.24
N VAL A 95 1.22 -7.41 6.51
CA VAL A 95 0.05 -8.17 6.06
C VAL A 95 -0.04 -8.18 4.53
N LEU A 96 0.17 -7.05 3.86
CA LEU A 96 0.16 -6.99 2.39
C LEU A 96 1.19 -7.94 1.78
N LEU A 97 2.42 -7.98 2.32
CA LEU A 97 3.46 -8.91 1.85
C LEU A 97 3.07 -10.36 2.07
N ARG A 98 2.58 -10.72 3.27
CA ARG A 98 2.11 -12.09 3.54
C ARG A 98 0.95 -12.53 2.65
N LYS A 99 0.12 -11.59 2.20
CA LYS A 99 -1.00 -11.84 1.26
C LYS A 99 -0.58 -11.77 -0.22
N GLY A 100 0.72 -11.67 -0.50
CA GLY A 100 1.26 -11.76 -1.86
C GLY A 100 1.21 -10.45 -2.66
N ALA A 101 1.25 -9.31 -2.00
CA ALA A 101 1.41 -8.04 -2.70
C ALA A 101 2.71 -8.01 -3.51
N ASP A 102 2.64 -7.60 -4.77
CA ASP A 102 3.80 -7.48 -5.66
C ASP A 102 4.69 -6.31 -5.19
N VAL A 103 5.91 -6.67 -4.79
CA VAL A 103 6.94 -5.72 -4.32
C VAL A 103 7.55 -4.88 -5.44
N ASN A 104 7.27 -5.22 -6.70
CA ASN A 104 7.83 -4.57 -7.89
C ASN A 104 6.78 -3.80 -8.71
N VAL A 105 5.54 -3.69 -8.23
CA VAL A 105 4.52 -2.87 -8.90
C VAL A 105 5.00 -1.42 -9.01
N GLN A 106 4.81 -0.80 -10.18
CA GLN A 106 5.22 0.58 -10.42
C GLN A 106 4.06 1.56 -10.24
N ASP A 107 4.32 2.69 -9.59
CA ASP A 107 3.37 3.81 -9.49
C ASP A 107 3.32 4.65 -10.79
N GLY A 108 2.56 5.74 -10.81
CA GLY A 108 2.42 6.62 -11.98
C GLY A 108 3.73 7.29 -12.43
N ASN A 109 4.72 7.38 -11.56
CA ASN A 109 6.07 7.88 -11.88
C ASN A 109 7.04 6.74 -12.25
N GLY A 110 6.59 5.49 -12.27
CA GLY A 110 7.43 4.31 -12.47
C GLY A 110 8.21 3.90 -11.22
N ASN A 111 7.92 4.46 -10.06
CA ASN A 111 8.58 4.07 -8.83
C ASN A 111 8.00 2.76 -8.29
N VAL A 112 8.86 1.88 -7.80
CA VAL A 112 8.48 0.69 -7.03
C VAL A 112 8.41 0.99 -5.52
N PRO A 113 7.77 0.17 -4.68
CA PRO A 113 7.74 0.36 -3.23
C PRO A 113 9.13 0.55 -2.59
N LEU A 114 10.15 -0.15 -3.08
CA LEU A 114 11.53 0.00 -2.61
C LEU A 114 12.10 1.41 -2.87
N PHE A 115 11.75 2.04 -4.01
CA PHE A 115 12.12 3.44 -4.25
C PHE A 115 11.54 4.37 -3.17
N ASN A 116 10.27 4.16 -2.82
CA ASN A 116 9.63 4.94 -1.77
C ASN A 116 10.25 4.67 -0.40
N ALA A 117 10.63 3.42 -0.09
CA ALA A 117 11.29 3.08 1.17
C ALA A 117 12.63 3.83 1.34
N VAL A 118 13.43 3.87 0.27
CA VAL A 118 14.68 4.66 0.24
C VAL A 118 14.40 6.15 0.39
N PHE A 119 13.38 6.66 -0.32
CA PHE A 119 13.01 8.08 -0.30
C PHE A 119 12.56 8.56 1.08
N VAL A 120 11.78 7.75 1.83
CA VAL A 120 11.27 8.14 3.16
C VAL A 120 12.19 7.70 4.30
N TYR A 121 13.32 7.07 4.00
CA TYR A 121 14.29 6.68 5.01
C TYR A 121 14.84 7.91 5.74
N SER A 122 14.86 7.87 7.06
CA SER A 122 15.24 8.99 7.91
C SER A 122 16.24 8.60 9.00
N GLY A 123 17.07 7.57 8.73
CA GLY A 123 18.05 7.07 9.69
C GLY A 123 17.44 6.11 10.73
N ASP A 124 16.25 5.55 10.44
CA ASP A 124 15.61 4.52 11.26
C ASP A 124 16.28 3.13 11.08
N ASP A 125 15.59 2.07 11.52
CA ASP A 125 16.08 0.69 11.45
C ASP A 125 16.20 0.10 10.04
N GLY A 126 15.77 0.83 8.99
CA GLY A 126 15.80 0.35 7.61
C GLY A 126 14.77 -0.74 7.29
N TYR A 127 13.86 -1.02 8.19
CA TYR A 127 12.92 -2.14 8.14
C TYR A 127 12.24 -2.34 6.79
N PHE A 128 11.68 -1.26 6.21
CA PHE A 128 10.97 -1.36 4.92
C PHE A 128 11.91 -1.70 3.77
N ILE A 129 13.14 -1.18 3.78
CA ILE A 129 14.14 -1.45 2.73
C ILE A 129 14.55 -2.92 2.78
N GLU A 130 15.00 -3.38 3.96
CA GLU A 130 15.47 -4.75 4.15
C GLU A 130 14.37 -5.78 3.90
N THR A 131 13.16 -5.52 4.40
CA THR A 131 12.02 -6.42 4.20
C THR A 131 11.61 -6.50 2.72
N LEU A 132 11.59 -5.38 1.99
CA LEU A 132 11.30 -5.40 0.56
C LEU A 132 12.36 -6.17 -0.22
N ILE A 133 13.65 -5.96 0.05
CA ILE A 133 14.75 -6.67 -0.62
C ILE A 133 14.65 -8.18 -0.33
N SER A 134 14.43 -8.57 0.91
CA SER A 134 14.28 -9.99 1.29
C SER A 134 13.05 -10.68 0.68
N ASN A 135 12.04 -9.89 0.29
CA ASN A 135 10.87 -10.37 -0.46
C ASN A 135 11.01 -10.23 -1.99
N GLY A 136 12.22 -10.01 -2.51
CA GLY A 136 12.50 -10.00 -3.95
C GLY A 136 12.27 -8.66 -4.65
N ALA A 137 12.28 -7.56 -3.91
CA ALA A 137 12.22 -6.24 -4.55
C ALA A 137 13.49 -6.00 -5.38
N ARG A 138 13.30 -5.63 -6.63
CA ARG A 138 14.40 -5.33 -7.56
C ARG A 138 14.94 -3.94 -7.29
N VAL A 139 16.25 -3.85 -7.15
CA VAL A 139 16.98 -2.62 -6.85
C VAL A 139 17.26 -1.76 -8.09
N ASP A 140 17.09 -2.35 -9.27
CA ASP A 140 17.50 -1.81 -10.57
C ASP A 140 16.35 -1.32 -11.46
N ILE A 141 15.08 -1.45 -11.02
CA ILE A 141 13.93 -0.96 -11.79
C ILE A 141 14.01 0.57 -11.91
N ILE A 142 14.13 1.04 -13.14
CA ILE A 142 14.26 2.47 -13.46
C ILE A 142 12.86 3.09 -13.56
N ASN A 143 12.65 4.21 -12.90
CA ASN A 143 11.42 5.01 -12.99
C ASN A 143 11.40 5.90 -14.25
N ASN A 144 10.33 6.65 -14.46
CA ASN A 144 10.14 7.54 -15.62
C ASN A 144 11.17 8.70 -15.70
N HIS A 145 11.99 8.87 -14.64
CA HIS A 145 13.03 9.90 -14.54
C HIS A 145 14.45 9.32 -14.63
N GLY A 146 14.58 8.05 -15.03
CA GLY A 146 15.88 7.39 -15.16
C GLY A 146 16.58 7.04 -13.84
N VAL A 147 15.80 6.90 -12.74
CA VAL A 147 16.35 6.65 -11.39
C VAL A 147 15.79 5.34 -10.85
N SER A 148 16.67 4.43 -10.43
CA SER A 148 16.30 3.22 -9.70
C SER A 148 16.43 3.40 -8.17
N PRO A 149 15.89 2.48 -7.34
CA PRO A 149 16.11 2.49 -5.90
C PRO A 149 17.60 2.57 -5.53
N LYS A 150 18.46 1.81 -6.22
CA LYS A 150 19.91 1.81 -6.01
C LYS A 150 20.54 3.16 -6.38
N ILE A 151 20.20 3.72 -7.54
CA ILE A 151 20.69 5.05 -7.96
C ILE A 151 20.22 6.14 -6.96
N LEU A 152 18.98 6.05 -6.46
CA LEU A 152 18.49 6.97 -5.45
C LEU A 152 19.32 6.87 -4.16
N ALA A 153 19.59 5.64 -3.69
CA ALA A 153 20.38 5.40 -2.49
C ALA A 153 21.81 5.99 -2.57
N GLU A 154 22.39 5.98 -3.77
CA GLU A 154 23.71 6.59 -4.02
C GLU A 154 23.68 8.12 -4.00
N ARG A 155 22.53 8.73 -4.26
CA ARG A 155 22.36 10.19 -4.40
C ARG A 155 21.86 10.90 -3.14
N ILE A 156 21.24 10.17 -2.20
CA ILE A 156 20.74 10.76 -0.95
C ILE A 156 21.92 11.12 -0.06
N ALA A 157 22.07 12.42 0.24
CA ALA A 157 23.21 12.94 1.00
C ALA A 157 23.03 12.83 2.52
N ASN A 158 21.79 12.84 3.01
CA ASN A 158 21.52 13.00 4.44
C ASN A 158 21.60 11.70 5.25
N TYR A 159 21.43 10.54 4.59
CA TYR A 159 21.44 9.22 5.22
C TYR A 159 22.15 8.21 4.34
N ASP A 160 22.98 7.37 4.94
CA ASP A 160 23.67 6.31 4.19
C ASP A 160 22.73 5.12 3.96
N THR A 161 21.97 5.21 2.86
CA THR A 161 21.10 4.13 2.39
C THR A 161 21.84 3.08 1.55
N ARG A 162 23.08 3.37 1.12
CA ARG A 162 23.91 2.44 0.31
C ARG A 162 24.22 1.14 1.06
N LYS A 163 24.23 1.19 2.38
CA LYS A 163 24.47 0.01 3.24
C LYS A 163 23.45 -1.12 3.08
N PHE A 164 22.30 -0.85 2.44
CA PHE A 164 21.25 -1.84 2.21
C PHE A 164 21.34 -2.53 0.82
N PHE A 165 22.26 -2.09 -0.06
CA PHE A 165 22.32 -2.53 -1.48
C PHE A 165 23.62 -3.32 -1.82
#